data_a866e220d3a33c70de2b446ef0ef9f07
#
_entry.id   a866e220d3a33c70de2b446ef0ef9f07
#
_cell.length_a   1.000
_cell.length_b   1.000
_cell.length_c   1.000
_cell.angle_alpha   90.00
_cell.angle_beta   90.00
_cell.angle_gamma   90.00
#
_symmetry.space_group_name_H-M   'P 1'
#
loop_
_entity.id
_entity.type
_entity.pdbx_description
1 polymer ?
#
loop_
_entity_poly.entity_id
_entity_poly.type
_entity_poly.pdbx_seq_one_letter_code
_entity_poly.pdbx_strand_id
1 'polypeptide(L)'
;RDYYASRGLGDVYKRQMLGNFQDGSIPGKIQFGSGWWFLDQKDGMEKQMNALSVLGLLSRFVGMLTDSRSFLSYPRHEYFRRTLCNLVGRDVENGEIPVSEMERVNQMIEDISYNNAKNFFKF
;
A
#
# COMPACT_ATOMS: atom_id res chain seq x y z
N ARG A 1 5.58 12.11 24.85
CA ARG A 1 4.38 12.73 24.28
C ARG A 1 4.62 13.31 22.89
N ASP A 2 5.79 13.92 22.66
CA ASP A 2 6.13 14.58 21.37
C ASP A 2 6.49 13.62 20.25
N TYR A 3 6.79 12.39 20.57
CA TYR A 3 7.14 11.34 19.62
C TYR A 3 6.01 10.93 18.68
N TYR A 4 4.76 10.98 19.13
CA TYR A 4 3.59 10.72 18.28
C TYR A 4 3.22 11.93 17.40
N ALA A 5 3.43 13.13 17.87
CA ALA A 5 3.18 14.35 17.09
C ALA A 5 4.20 14.51 15.95
N SER A 6 5.48 14.22 16.20
CA SER A 6 6.53 14.26 15.17
C SER A 6 6.35 13.19 14.09
N ARG A 7 5.75 12.04 14.43
CA ARG A 7 5.37 11.01 13.44
C ARG A 7 4.23 11.46 12.55
N GLY A 8 3.20 12.10 13.10
CA GLY A 8 2.09 12.65 12.31
C GLY A 8 2.58 13.66 11.28
N LEU A 9 3.48 14.55 11.64
CA LEU A 9 4.10 15.50 10.72
C LEU A 9 4.96 14.80 9.66
N GLY A 10 5.78 13.82 10.03
CA GLY A 10 6.59 13.05 9.10
C GLY A 10 5.75 12.34 8.03
N ASP A 11 4.62 11.77 8.42
CA ASP A 11 3.71 11.12 7.48
C ASP A 11 2.99 12.11 6.58
N VAL A 12 2.63 13.29 7.06
CA VAL A 12 2.06 14.37 6.24
C VAL A 12 3.05 14.82 5.17
N TYR A 13 4.31 15.07 5.52
CA TYR A 13 5.34 15.45 4.55
C TYR A 13 5.62 14.36 3.52
N LYS A 14 5.69 13.11 3.92
CA LYS A 14 5.86 11.98 3.00
C LYS A 14 4.69 11.87 2.02
N ARG A 15 3.47 12.07 2.48
CA ARG A 15 2.27 12.07 1.63
C ARG A 15 2.27 13.26 0.65
N GLN A 16 2.69 14.44 1.09
CA GLN A 16 2.86 15.59 0.20
C GLN A 16 3.89 15.31 -0.89
N MET A 17 5.00 14.68 -0.58
CA MET A 17 6.01 14.30 -1.58
C MET A 17 5.46 13.32 -2.61
N LEU A 18 4.59 12.38 -2.22
CA LEU A 18 3.91 11.50 -3.18
C LEU A 18 3.12 12.29 -4.23
N GLY A 19 2.35 13.29 -3.79
CA GLY A 19 1.54 14.12 -4.70
C GLY A 19 2.36 15.11 -5.53
N ASN A 20 3.42 15.70 -4.95
CA ASN A 20 4.16 16.80 -5.58
C ASN A 20 5.16 16.34 -6.66
N PHE A 21 5.68 15.13 -6.58
CA PHE A 21 6.75 14.65 -7.45
C PHE A 21 6.35 13.52 -8.39
N GLN A 22 5.07 13.19 -8.47
CA GLN A 22 4.55 12.31 -9.52
C GLN A 22 4.62 13.04 -10.85
N ASP A 23 5.21 12.42 -11.83
CA ASP A 23 5.12 12.85 -13.23
C ASP A 23 4.46 11.76 -14.07
N GLY A 24 4.01 12.08 -15.27
CA GLY A 24 3.34 11.13 -16.14
C GLY A 24 4.26 10.12 -16.83
N SER A 25 5.56 10.08 -16.52
CA SER A 25 6.53 9.24 -17.23
C SER A 25 6.42 7.76 -16.89
N ILE A 26 6.19 7.43 -15.62
CA ILE A 26 6.09 6.04 -15.13
C ILE A 26 4.94 5.97 -14.12
N PRO A 27 3.93 5.11 -14.34
CA PRO A 27 2.85 4.92 -13.38
C PRO A 27 3.39 4.41 -12.03
N GLY A 28 3.05 5.10 -10.94
CA GLY A 28 3.52 4.72 -9.61
C GLY A 28 5.01 4.93 -9.38
N LYS A 29 5.63 5.90 -10.06
CA LYS A 29 7.06 6.22 -9.97
C LYS A 29 7.53 6.48 -8.54
N ILE A 30 6.73 7.20 -7.78
CA ILE A 30 6.99 7.48 -6.36
C ILE A 30 5.89 6.82 -5.55
N GLN A 31 6.29 5.98 -4.61
CA GLN A 31 5.38 5.24 -3.76
C GLN A 31 5.76 5.40 -2.30
N PHE A 32 4.76 5.28 -1.44
CA PHE A 32 4.96 5.17 -0.01
C PHE A 32 5.24 3.71 0.32
N GLY A 33 6.50 3.34 0.37
CA GLY A 33 6.95 1.97 0.57
C GLY A 33 6.63 1.40 1.95
N SER A 34 7.11 0.18 2.20
CA SER A 34 6.91 -0.53 3.46
C SER A 34 7.21 0.34 4.67
N GLY A 35 6.27 0.40 5.57
CA GLY A 35 6.35 1.25 6.75
C GLY A 35 7.19 0.70 7.89
N TRP A 36 7.96 -0.35 7.65
CA TRP A 36 8.82 -1.06 8.58
C TRP A 36 8.84 -0.51 10.03
N TRP A 37 8.83 -1.36 11.03
CA TRP A 37 8.78 -1.08 12.48
C TRP A 37 7.50 -0.41 12.98
N PHE A 38 6.96 0.58 12.30
CA PHE A 38 5.90 1.43 12.83
C PHE A 38 4.59 1.39 12.06
N LEU A 39 4.64 1.05 10.77
CA LEU A 39 3.47 0.92 9.90
C LEU A 39 3.20 -0.53 9.48
N ASP A 40 4.01 -1.45 9.97
CA ASP A 40 3.95 -2.86 9.64
C ASP A 40 2.96 -3.64 10.53
N GLN A 41 1.96 -2.95 10.99
CA GLN A 41 0.83 -3.42 11.75
C GLN A 41 -0.45 -3.08 10.99
N LYS A 42 -1.54 -3.74 11.32
CA LYS A 42 -2.81 -3.65 10.58
C LYS A 42 -3.24 -2.20 10.31
N ASP A 43 -3.35 -1.38 11.33
CA ASP A 43 -3.78 0.01 11.20
C ASP A 43 -2.78 0.88 10.42
N GLY A 44 -1.50 0.59 10.52
CA GLY A 44 -0.45 1.25 9.75
C GLY A 44 -0.53 0.90 8.26
N MET A 45 -0.73 -0.37 7.92
CA MET A 45 -0.91 -0.82 6.53
C MET A 45 -2.18 -0.23 5.92
N GLU A 46 -3.31 -0.22 6.64
CA GLU A 46 -4.56 0.39 6.19
C GLU A 46 -4.37 1.89 5.90
N LYS A 47 -3.72 2.63 6.81
CA LYS A 47 -3.40 4.05 6.60
C LYS A 47 -2.47 4.29 5.42
N GLN A 48 -1.49 3.40 5.21
CA GLN A 48 -0.59 3.47 4.05
C GLN A 48 -1.34 3.28 2.74
N MET A 49 -2.16 2.24 2.64
CA MET A 49 -2.96 1.94 1.44
C MET A 49 -3.97 3.04 1.15
N ASN A 50 -4.64 3.57 2.16
CA ASN A 50 -5.54 4.72 2.02
C ASN A 50 -4.81 5.98 1.55
N ALA A 51 -3.60 6.24 2.05
CA ALA A 51 -2.80 7.36 1.55
C ALA A 51 -2.39 7.18 0.09
N LEU A 52 -2.03 5.97 -0.31
CA LEU A 52 -1.68 5.65 -1.70
C LEU A 52 -2.88 5.74 -2.65
N SER A 53 -4.08 5.38 -2.19
CA SER A 53 -5.31 5.50 -2.99
C SER A 53 -5.68 6.95 -3.30
N VAL A 54 -5.36 7.88 -2.40
CA VAL A 54 -5.71 9.31 -2.54
C VAL A 54 -4.62 10.13 -3.22
N LEU A 55 -3.35 9.88 -2.90
CA LEU A 55 -2.22 10.72 -3.31
C LEU A 55 -1.29 10.05 -4.34
N GLY A 56 -1.55 8.83 -4.70
CA GLY A 56 -0.78 8.06 -5.66
C GLY A 56 -1.66 7.15 -6.51
N LEU A 57 -1.11 6.04 -6.94
CA LEU A 57 -1.82 4.98 -7.65
C LEU A 57 -1.73 3.68 -6.86
N LEU A 58 -2.73 3.39 -6.03
CA LEU A 58 -2.77 2.15 -5.26
C LEU A 58 -2.64 0.92 -6.17
N SER A 59 -3.26 0.93 -7.34
CA SER A 59 -3.18 -0.15 -8.32
C SER A 59 -1.74 -0.45 -8.81
N ARG A 60 -0.80 0.45 -8.61
CA ARG A 60 0.62 0.27 -8.97
C ARG A 60 1.53 0.05 -7.76
N PHE A 61 0.95 -0.06 -6.58
CA PHE A 61 1.71 -0.31 -5.37
C PHE A 61 2.45 -1.66 -5.45
N VAL A 62 3.73 -1.66 -5.07
CA VAL A 62 4.59 -2.86 -5.09
C VAL A 62 4.32 -3.82 -3.93
N GLY A 63 3.38 -3.47 -3.06
CA GLY A 63 2.96 -4.31 -1.95
C GLY A 63 3.93 -4.31 -0.77
N MET A 64 3.87 -5.39 0.01
CA MET A 64 4.66 -5.55 1.22
C MET A 64 6.11 -5.88 0.91
N LEU A 65 7.01 -5.09 1.47
CA LEU A 65 8.43 -5.37 1.53
C LEU A 65 8.79 -5.62 3.00
N THR A 66 9.21 -6.82 3.35
CA THR A 66 9.43 -7.17 4.76
C THR A 66 10.63 -6.47 5.39
N ASP A 67 11.61 -6.10 4.58
CA ASP A 67 12.91 -5.54 5.03
C ASP A 67 13.51 -6.33 6.22
N SER A 68 13.39 -7.64 6.16
CA SER A 68 13.81 -8.55 7.22
C SER A 68 14.87 -9.54 6.73
N ARG A 69 15.82 -9.84 7.59
CA ARG A 69 16.82 -10.89 7.38
C ARG A 69 16.37 -12.27 7.84
N SER A 70 15.18 -12.37 8.44
CA SER A 70 14.64 -13.61 8.99
C SER A 70 13.72 -14.30 8.01
N PHE A 71 13.92 -15.59 7.78
CA PHE A 71 12.97 -16.44 7.03
C PHE A 71 11.59 -16.52 7.70
N LEU A 72 11.51 -16.31 9.01
CA LEU A 72 10.24 -16.24 9.74
C LEU A 72 9.38 -15.02 9.37
N SER A 73 9.90 -14.12 8.55
CA SER A 73 9.16 -12.95 8.07
C SER A 73 8.33 -13.20 6.80
N TYR A 74 8.45 -14.37 6.14
CA TYR A 74 7.63 -14.70 4.99
C TYR A 74 6.11 -14.67 5.25
N PRO A 75 5.59 -15.12 6.41
CA PRO A 75 4.16 -14.99 6.73
C PRO A 75 3.63 -13.55 6.74
N ARG A 76 4.50 -12.54 6.82
CA ARG A 76 4.09 -11.12 6.76
C ARG A 76 3.49 -10.75 5.40
N HIS A 77 3.91 -11.38 4.31
CA HIS A 77 3.30 -11.21 3.00
C HIS A 77 1.85 -11.72 2.98
N GLU A 78 1.57 -12.84 3.63
CA GLU A 78 0.20 -13.33 3.77
C GLU A 78 -0.63 -12.40 4.64
N TYR A 79 -0.08 -11.94 5.74
CA TYR A 79 -0.75 -10.98 6.62
C TYR A 79 -1.12 -9.70 5.89
N PHE A 80 -0.21 -9.17 5.09
CA PHE A 80 -0.46 -8.02 4.23
C PHE A 80 -1.60 -8.27 3.25
N ARG A 81 -1.58 -9.39 2.52
CA ARG A 81 -2.65 -9.73 1.56
C ARG A 81 -4.01 -9.83 2.23
N ARG A 82 -4.08 -10.43 3.42
CA ARG A 82 -5.32 -10.47 4.21
C ARG A 82 -5.81 -9.08 4.60
N THR A 83 -4.89 -8.19 5.00
CA THR A 83 -5.21 -6.80 5.34
C THR A 83 -5.72 -6.05 4.11
N LEU A 84 -5.07 -6.22 2.95
CA LEU A 84 -5.50 -5.63 1.68
C LEU A 84 -6.89 -6.13 1.26
N CYS A 85 -7.12 -7.45 1.28
CA CYS A 85 -8.43 -8.02 0.95
C CYS A 85 -9.53 -7.55 1.91
N ASN A 86 -9.23 -7.45 3.20
CA ASN A 86 -10.20 -6.95 4.18
C ASN A 86 -10.53 -5.47 3.97
N LEU A 87 -9.53 -4.64 3.64
CA LEU A 87 -9.75 -3.22 3.36
C LEU A 87 -10.67 -3.07 2.15
N VAL A 88 -10.31 -3.68 1.04
CA VAL A 88 -11.08 -3.59 -0.21
C VAL A 88 -12.45 -4.25 -0.09
N GLY A 89 -12.56 -5.40 0.59
CA GLY A 89 -13.83 -6.07 0.83
C GLY A 89 -14.79 -5.21 1.64
N ARG A 90 -14.30 -4.51 2.65
CA ARG A 90 -15.08 -3.56 3.44
C ARG A 90 -15.59 -2.38 2.59
N ASP A 91 -14.76 -1.86 1.69
CA ASP A 91 -15.13 -0.77 0.79
C ASP A 91 -16.22 -1.23 -0.20
N VAL A 92 -16.17 -2.49 -0.64
CA VAL A 92 -17.24 -3.10 -1.46
C VAL A 92 -18.53 -3.28 -0.65
N GLU A 93 -18.45 -3.81 0.57
CA GLU A 93 -19.61 -4.00 1.46
C GLU A 93 -20.28 -2.68 1.82
N ASN A 94 -19.50 -1.61 2.00
CA ASN A 94 -20.00 -0.26 2.27
C ASN A 94 -20.55 0.44 1.01
N GLY A 95 -20.40 -0.16 -0.18
CA GLY A 95 -20.83 0.43 -1.44
C GLY A 95 -19.91 1.53 -1.98
N GLU A 96 -18.70 1.67 -1.43
CA GLU A 96 -17.67 2.60 -1.90
C GLU A 96 -17.05 2.12 -3.22
N ILE A 97 -17.01 0.80 -3.41
CA ILE A 97 -16.60 0.13 -4.66
C ILE A 97 -17.80 -0.64 -5.21
N PRO A 98 -18.24 -0.37 -6.46
CA PRO A 98 -19.34 -1.11 -7.06
C PRO A 98 -19.02 -2.60 -7.26
N VAL A 99 -19.96 -3.47 -6.93
CA VAL A 99 -19.81 -4.93 -7.12
C VAL A 99 -19.54 -5.30 -8.58
N SER A 100 -20.06 -4.51 -9.53
CA SER A 100 -19.78 -4.69 -10.96
C SER A 100 -18.31 -4.58 -11.35
N GLU A 101 -17.47 -3.94 -10.52
CA GLU A 101 -16.05 -3.74 -10.78
C GLU A 101 -15.15 -4.82 -10.12
N MET A 102 -15.76 -5.88 -9.56
CA MET A 102 -15.01 -6.91 -8.82
C MET A 102 -13.90 -7.59 -9.65
N GLU A 103 -14.08 -7.73 -10.95
CA GLU A 103 -13.05 -8.30 -11.82
C GLU A 103 -11.79 -7.41 -11.83
N ARG A 104 -11.98 -6.09 -11.99
CA ARG A 104 -10.87 -5.12 -11.94
C ARG A 104 -10.22 -5.03 -10.55
N VAL A 105 -11.04 -5.13 -9.51
CA VAL A 105 -10.59 -5.13 -8.12
C VAL A 105 -9.72 -6.36 -7.83
N ASN A 106 -10.14 -7.53 -8.27
CA ASN A 106 -9.37 -8.76 -8.11
C ASN A 106 -8.03 -8.67 -8.86
N GLN A 107 -8.03 -8.16 -10.09
CA GLN A 107 -6.79 -7.92 -10.84
C GLN A 107 -5.87 -6.95 -10.11
N MET A 108 -6.39 -5.87 -9.55
CA MET A 108 -5.62 -4.92 -8.75
C MET A 108 -4.99 -5.59 -7.51
N ILE A 109 -5.73 -6.46 -6.82
CA ILE A 109 -5.21 -7.19 -5.66
C ILE A 109 -4.08 -8.14 -6.06
N GLU A 110 -4.21 -8.85 -7.17
CA GLU A 110 -3.15 -9.70 -7.73
C GLU A 110 -1.92 -8.88 -8.11
N ASP A 111 -2.12 -7.76 -8.77
CA ASP A 111 -1.04 -6.86 -9.18
C ASP A 111 -0.26 -6.32 -7.97
N ILE A 112 -0.95 -5.84 -6.95
CA ILE A 112 -0.33 -5.37 -5.70
C ILE A 112 0.40 -6.52 -4.99
N SER A 113 -0.15 -7.73 -5.04
CA SER A 113 0.40 -8.88 -4.34
C SER A 113 1.64 -9.47 -5.03
N TYR A 114 1.82 -9.26 -6.34
CA TYR A 114 2.90 -9.89 -7.09
C TYR A 114 3.35 -9.12 -8.35
N ASN A 115 2.45 -8.86 -9.29
CA ASN A 115 2.82 -8.41 -10.64
C ASN A 115 3.51 -7.05 -10.63
N ASN A 116 3.06 -6.13 -9.78
CA ASN A 116 3.66 -4.80 -9.70
C ASN A 116 5.12 -4.87 -9.24
N ALA A 117 5.43 -5.66 -8.22
CA ALA A 117 6.80 -5.85 -7.75
C ALA A 117 7.67 -6.49 -8.84
N LYS A 118 7.17 -7.54 -9.48
CA LYS A 118 7.87 -8.22 -10.58
C LYS A 118 8.21 -7.26 -11.73
N ASN A 119 7.26 -6.44 -12.14
CA ASN A 119 7.44 -5.51 -13.26
C ASN A 119 8.32 -4.32 -12.88
N PHE A 120 8.19 -3.82 -11.64
CA PHE A 120 8.94 -2.66 -11.16
C PHE A 120 10.42 -3.00 -10.96
N PHE A 121 10.72 -4.12 -10.33
CA PHE A 121 12.08 -4.57 -10.04
C PHE A 121 12.69 -5.43 -11.14
N LYS A 122 11.92 -5.84 -12.15
CA LYS A 122 12.38 -6.61 -13.33
C LYS A 122 13.10 -7.93 -13.00
N PHE A 123 12.51 -8.71 -12.07
CA PHE A 123 13.03 -10.06 -11.77
C PHE A 123 12.17 -11.17 -12.37
#